data_9310ec9f7e9b4c037be2da1980069250
#
_entry.id   9310ec9f7e9b4c037be2da1980069250
#
_cell.length_a   1.000
_cell.length_b   1.000
_cell.length_c   1.000
_cell.angle_alpha   90.00
_cell.angle_beta   90.00
_cell.angle_gamma   90.00
#
_symmetry.space_group_name_H-M   'P 1'
#
loop_
_entity.id
_entity.type
_entity.pdbx_description
1 polymer ?
#
loop_
_entity_poly.entity_id
_entity_poly.type
_entity_poly.pdbx_seq_one_letter_code
_entity_poly.pdbx_strand_id
1 'polypeptide(L)'
;MNVKDLKKKIEQAIEEFNKYRTPEVRAKLVKISKKNFKVDFSGPFCRTCGFYDYFDDLKLILEEKGVSSKISKIEEKEDGAIVSFNL
;
A
#
# COMPACT_ATOMS: atom_id res chain seq x y z
N MET A 1 -8.05 -16.97 -6.07
CA MET A 1 -8.46 -16.14 -4.91
C MET A 1 -9.53 -15.17 -5.37
N ASN A 2 -10.66 -15.10 -4.70
CA ASN A 2 -11.69 -14.14 -5.09
C ASN A 2 -11.40 -12.75 -4.50
N VAL A 3 -12.10 -11.74 -5.00
CA VAL A 3 -11.84 -10.34 -4.60
C VAL A 3 -12.08 -10.11 -3.10
N LYS A 4 -13.05 -10.79 -2.50
CA LYS A 4 -13.34 -10.66 -1.07
C LYS A 4 -12.16 -11.11 -0.21
N ASP A 5 -11.59 -12.28 -0.53
CA ASP A 5 -10.45 -12.81 0.21
C ASP A 5 -9.22 -11.95 0.00
N LEU A 6 -9.01 -11.51 -1.22
CA LEU A 6 -7.91 -10.64 -1.57
C LEU A 6 -8.02 -9.31 -0.82
N LYS A 7 -9.20 -8.71 -0.82
CA LYS A 7 -9.45 -7.46 -0.10
C LYS A 7 -9.15 -7.59 1.38
N LYS A 8 -9.61 -8.69 1.98
CA LYS A 8 -9.38 -8.95 3.40
C LYS A 8 -7.88 -9.01 3.72
N LYS A 9 -7.11 -9.72 2.90
CA LYS A 9 -5.68 -9.82 3.10
C LYS A 9 -4.97 -8.49 2.92
N ILE A 10 -5.37 -7.72 1.92
CA ILE A 10 -4.81 -6.40 1.67
C ILE A 10 -5.12 -5.46 2.84
N GLU A 11 -6.35 -5.47 3.33
CA GLU A 11 -6.74 -4.64 4.46
C GLU A 11 -5.98 -5.02 5.73
N GLN A 12 -5.75 -6.31 5.96
CA GLN A 12 -4.94 -6.77 7.08
C GLN A 12 -3.49 -6.28 6.96
N ALA A 13 -2.95 -6.34 5.76
CA ALA A 13 -1.59 -5.85 5.52
C ALA A 13 -1.48 -4.35 5.75
N ILE A 14 -2.46 -3.60 5.29
CA ILE A 14 -2.52 -2.16 5.48
C ILE A 14 -2.63 -1.81 6.96
N GLU A 15 -3.47 -2.53 7.69
CA GLU A 15 -3.62 -2.33 9.13
C GLU A 15 -2.30 -2.57 9.86
N GLU A 16 -1.59 -3.62 9.50
CA GLU A 16 -0.29 -3.93 10.08
C GLU A 16 0.74 -2.85 9.74
N PHE A 17 0.76 -2.42 8.50
CA PHE A 17 1.62 -1.32 8.05
C PHE A 17 1.35 -0.06 8.87
N ASN A 18 0.08 0.33 9.02
CA ASN A 18 -0.28 1.53 9.77
C ASN A 18 0.12 1.43 11.23
N LYS A 19 0.03 0.25 11.81
CA LYS A 19 0.42 0.01 13.19
C LYS A 19 1.89 0.37 13.44
N TYR A 20 2.75 0.10 12.49
CA TYR A 20 4.18 0.36 12.62
C TYR A 20 4.61 1.73 12.13
N ARG A 21 3.87 2.31 11.20
CA ARG A 21 4.29 3.54 10.52
C ARG A 21 3.54 4.81 10.94
N THR A 22 2.38 4.69 11.56
CA THR A 22 1.66 5.86 12.04
C THR A 22 2.42 6.46 13.24
N PRO A 23 2.61 7.79 13.32
CA PRO A 23 1.99 8.85 12.51
C PRO A 23 2.78 9.28 11.26
N GLU A 24 3.93 8.68 10.96
CA GLU A 24 4.75 9.10 9.82
C GLU A 24 4.02 9.02 8.50
N VAL A 25 3.31 7.92 8.28
CA VAL A 25 2.56 7.69 7.05
C VAL A 25 1.38 6.78 7.37
N ARG A 26 0.27 7.01 6.68
CA ARG A 26 -0.92 6.18 6.80
C ARG A 26 -1.33 5.67 5.42
N ALA A 27 -1.58 4.39 5.32
CA ALA A 27 -2.03 3.75 4.09
C ALA A 27 -3.52 3.50 4.15
N LYS A 28 -4.21 3.64 3.02
CA LYS A 28 -5.63 3.39 2.90
C LYS A 28 -5.91 2.74 1.54
N LEU A 29 -6.71 1.67 1.55
CA LEU A 29 -7.11 1.03 0.30
C LEU A 29 -8.14 1.91 -0.41
N VAL A 30 -7.83 2.31 -1.64
CA VAL A 30 -8.67 3.20 -2.44
C VAL A 30 -9.55 2.42 -3.40
N LYS A 31 -8.94 1.43 -4.07
CA LYS A 31 -9.64 0.65 -5.10
C LYS A 31 -9.05 -0.75 -5.18
N ILE A 32 -9.88 -1.72 -5.51
CA ILE A 32 -9.44 -3.09 -5.68
C ILE A 32 -10.18 -3.74 -6.84
N SER A 33 -9.46 -4.57 -7.59
CA SER A 33 -10.01 -5.41 -8.64
C SER A 33 -9.28 -6.76 -8.63
N LYS A 34 -9.67 -7.66 -9.51
CA LYS A 34 -9.05 -9.00 -9.59
C LYS A 34 -7.57 -8.94 -9.98
N LYS A 35 -7.16 -7.90 -10.70
CA LYS A 35 -5.81 -7.81 -11.26
C LYS A 35 -4.93 -6.76 -10.60
N ASN A 36 -5.53 -5.79 -9.93
CA ASN A 36 -4.76 -4.71 -9.32
C ASN A 36 -5.52 -4.06 -8.18
N PHE A 37 -4.80 -3.25 -7.42
CA PHE A 37 -5.40 -2.44 -6.37
C PHE A 37 -4.58 -1.17 -6.20
N LYS A 38 -5.20 -0.15 -5.60
CA LYS A 38 -4.56 1.13 -5.34
C LYS A 38 -4.60 1.45 -3.86
N VAL A 39 -3.49 1.98 -3.34
CA VAL A 39 -3.36 2.36 -1.94
C VAL A 39 -2.94 3.83 -1.88
N ASP A 40 -3.64 4.59 -1.05
CA ASP A 40 -3.33 5.98 -0.78
C ASP A 40 -2.40 6.05 0.43
N PHE A 41 -1.18 6.57 0.22
CA PHE A 41 -0.22 6.82 1.29
C PHE A 41 -0.22 8.31 1.56
N SER A 42 -0.54 8.69 2.79
CA SER A 42 -0.58 10.10 3.19
C SER A 42 0.08 10.29 4.55
N GLY A 43 0.54 11.50 4.82
CA GLY A 43 1.18 11.82 6.09
C GLY A 43 2.30 12.85 5.92
N PRO A 44 2.91 13.25 7.04
CA PRO A 44 3.97 14.26 7.03
C PRO A 44 5.34 13.72 6.62
N PHE A 45 5.41 12.62 5.91
CA PHE A 45 6.68 12.04 5.49
C PHE A 45 7.35 12.86 4.39
N CYS A 46 8.69 12.84 4.41
CA CYS A 46 9.50 13.59 3.46
C CYS A 46 9.59 12.86 2.12
N ARG A 47 9.31 13.56 1.03
CA ARG A 47 9.37 12.99 -0.32
C ARG A 47 10.79 12.60 -0.75
N THR A 48 11.79 13.21 -0.14
CA THR A 48 13.20 12.96 -0.49
C THR A 48 13.90 12.00 0.45
N CYS A 49 13.24 11.55 1.51
CA CYS A 49 13.85 10.81 2.60
C CYS A 49 13.28 9.39 2.75
N GLY A 50 13.34 8.59 1.71
CA GLY A 50 12.86 7.22 1.81
C GLY A 50 11.39 7.05 1.46
N PHE A 51 10.89 7.94 0.65
CA PHE A 51 9.51 7.95 0.19
C PHE A 51 9.06 6.58 -0.37
N TYR A 52 9.91 5.98 -1.20
CA TYR A 52 9.58 4.69 -1.83
C TYR A 52 9.72 3.50 -0.90
N ASP A 53 10.46 3.64 0.18
CA ASP A 53 10.64 2.55 1.14
C ASP A 53 9.32 2.17 1.82
N TYR A 54 8.43 3.13 2.01
CA TYR A 54 7.11 2.85 2.58
C TYR A 54 6.30 1.93 1.68
N PHE A 55 6.41 2.11 0.37
CA PHE A 55 5.69 1.28 -0.59
C PHE A 55 6.24 -0.14 -0.60
N ASP A 56 7.55 -0.28 -0.52
CA ASP A 56 8.21 -1.58 -0.46
C ASP A 56 7.88 -2.30 0.85
N ASP A 57 7.79 -1.58 1.95
CA ASP A 57 7.40 -2.17 3.24
C ASP A 57 6.02 -2.80 3.16
N LEU A 58 5.05 -2.10 2.58
CA LEU A 58 3.71 -2.66 2.42
C LEU A 58 3.74 -3.86 1.49
N LYS A 59 4.51 -3.79 0.42
CA LYS A 59 4.66 -4.90 -0.52
C LYS A 59 5.18 -6.15 0.18
N LEU A 60 6.18 -5.99 1.05
CA LEU A 60 6.73 -7.11 1.81
C LEU A 60 5.71 -7.72 2.77
N ILE A 61 4.93 -6.88 3.45
CA ILE A 61 3.87 -7.35 4.34
C ILE A 61 2.84 -8.15 3.55
N LEU A 62 2.48 -7.66 2.37
CA LEU A 62 1.53 -8.35 1.49
C LEU A 62 2.08 -9.73 1.09
N GLU A 63 3.36 -9.82 0.74
CA GLU A 63 3.99 -11.08 0.38
C GLU A 63 3.95 -12.08 1.54
N GLU A 64 4.15 -11.63 2.75
CA GLU A 64 4.04 -12.47 3.94
C GLU A 64 2.65 -13.05 4.11
N LYS A 65 1.63 -12.36 3.63
CA LYS A 65 0.25 -12.82 3.69
C LYS A 65 -0.19 -13.59 2.45
N GLY A 66 0.76 -13.89 1.56
CA GLY A 66 0.49 -14.65 0.35
C GLY A 66 0.00 -13.83 -0.83
N VAL A 67 0.14 -12.51 -0.77
CA VAL A 67 -0.26 -11.63 -1.87
C VAL A 67 1.00 -11.11 -2.56
N SER A 68 1.32 -11.69 -3.71
CA SER A 68 2.44 -11.24 -4.52
C SER A 68 1.98 -10.10 -5.42
N SER A 69 2.70 -9.01 -5.43
CA SER A 69 2.31 -7.84 -6.23
C SER A 69 3.54 -7.06 -6.71
N LYS A 70 3.32 -6.22 -7.71
CA LYS A 70 4.34 -5.32 -8.24
C LYS A 70 3.79 -3.91 -8.29
N ILE A 71 4.62 -2.95 -7.94
CA ILE A 71 4.24 -1.54 -8.06
C ILE A 71 4.27 -1.17 -9.54
N SER A 72 3.13 -0.74 -10.07
CA SER A 72 2.98 -0.41 -11.49
C SER A 72 2.97 1.08 -11.76
N LYS A 73 2.46 1.88 -10.81
CA LYS A 73 2.36 3.32 -10.99
C LYS A 73 2.36 4.01 -9.64
N ILE A 74 3.01 5.17 -9.57
CA ILE A 74 3.03 6.02 -8.39
C ILE A 74 2.57 7.39 -8.82
N GLU A 75 1.44 7.86 -8.27
CA GLU A 75 0.90 9.19 -8.53
C GLU A 75 1.14 10.05 -7.30
N GLU A 76 2.11 10.94 -7.38
CA GLU A 76 2.39 11.86 -6.29
C GLU A 76 1.29 12.88 -6.15
N LYS A 77 0.96 13.23 -4.92
CA LYS A 77 0.03 14.29 -4.61
C LYS A 77 0.60 15.13 -3.48
N GLU A 78 -0.09 16.23 -3.15
CA GLU A 78 0.41 17.25 -2.23
C GLU A 78 0.87 16.68 -0.87
N ASP A 79 0.11 15.76 -0.31
CA ASP A 79 0.38 15.20 1.02
C ASP A 79 0.69 13.71 1.01
N GLY A 80 1.12 13.18 -0.12
CA GLY A 80 1.44 11.76 -0.21
C GLY A 80 1.46 11.24 -1.63
N ALA A 81 0.99 10.02 -1.82
CA ALA A 81 0.96 9.39 -3.13
C ALA A 81 -0.10 8.29 -3.20
N ILE A 82 -0.62 8.06 -4.39
CA ILE A 82 -1.47 6.91 -4.66
C ILE A 82 -0.64 5.92 -5.47
N VAL A 83 -0.49 4.72 -4.94
CA VAL A 83 0.34 3.69 -5.54
C VAL A 83 -0.53 2.58 -6.09
N SER A 84 -0.31 2.24 -7.35
CA SER A 84 -1.00 1.14 -8.01
C SER A 84 -0.15 -0.12 -7.94
N PHE A 85 -0.75 -1.21 -7.49
CA PHE A 85 -0.10 -2.52 -7.41
C PHE A 85 -0.78 -3.47 -8.38
N ASN A 86 0.02 -4.19 -9.15
CA ASN A 86 -0.48 -5.26 -10.04
C ASN A 86 -0.24 -6.61 -9.38
N LEU A 87 -1.26 -7.44 -9.43
CA LEU A 87 -1.22 -8.81 -8.88
C LEU A 87 -0.67 -9.81 -9.88
#